data_0e6a21800d42b7d2de2ed0dc2a261d99
#
_entry.id   0e6a21800d42b7d2de2ed0dc2a261d99
#
_cell.length_a   1.000
_cell.length_b   1.000
_cell.length_c   1.000
_cell.angle_alpha   90.00
_cell.angle_beta   90.00
_cell.angle_gamma   90.00
#
_symmetry.space_group_name_H-M   'P 1'
#
loop_
_entity.id
_entity.type
_entity.pdbx_description
1 polymer ?
#
loop_
_entity_poly.entity_id
_entity_poly.type
_entity_poly.pdbx_seq_one_letter_code
_entity_poly.pdbx_strand_id
1 'polypeptide(L)'
;MPNSDSLQNDEVANTLVKFRSQPHPIPADARVAYKLAQVALVLNAFNKHSATIENLHLFTWSLQTRRSGEMLAAWWSGHRYASTVTQRSDPHLSIALNVGLIRGMVTVSGANSNRITLEQPGILFAQQITADDGLMVAEKNFLHQFNKLSDAAVSRRLARSA
;
A
#
# COMPACT_ATOMS: atom_id res chain seq x y z
N MET A 1 33.12 43.67 52.32
CA MET A 1 32.56 43.66 50.99
C MET A 1 32.54 42.18 50.54
N PRO A 2 31.46 41.46 50.71
CA PRO A 2 31.38 40.09 50.15
C PRO A 2 30.83 40.15 48.74
N ASN A 3 31.45 39.33 47.83
CA ASN A 3 31.18 39.18 46.43
C ASN A 3 29.78 38.61 46.14
N SER A 4 29.04 39.34 45.29
CA SER A 4 27.68 38.98 44.81
C SER A 4 27.72 38.32 43.45
N ASP A 5 28.49 37.25 43.25
CA ASP A 5 28.62 36.63 41.92
C ASP A 5 28.37 35.09 41.87
N SER A 6 27.60 34.54 42.80
CA SER A 6 27.38 33.10 42.83
C SER A 6 25.93 32.63 42.70
N LEU A 7 25.00 33.46 42.24
CA LEU A 7 23.56 33.09 42.19
C LEU A 7 22.92 33.05 40.77
N GLN A 8 23.71 33.02 39.71
CA GLN A 8 23.13 33.04 38.35
C GLN A 8 23.36 31.82 37.50
N ASN A 9 23.94 30.73 38.04
CA ASN A 9 24.25 29.53 37.23
C ASN A 9 23.39 28.31 37.50
N ASP A 10 22.40 28.34 38.42
CA ASP A 10 21.61 27.12 38.72
C ASP A 10 20.23 27.05 38.08
N GLU A 11 19.82 28.02 37.27
CA GLU A 11 18.47 28.06 36.70
C GLU A 11 18.38 27.49 35.27
N VAL A 12 19.49 27.17 34.62
CA VAL A 12 19.52 26.63 33.21
C VAL A 12 19.56 25.12 33.17
N ALA A 13 19.80 24.44 34.30
CA ALA A 13 20.06 22.99 34.30
C ALA A 13 18.82 22.08 34.44
N ASN A 14 17.61 22.62 34.50
CA ASN A 14 16.43 21.79 34.81
C ASN A 14 15.31 21.83 33.79
N THR A 15 15.59 22.15 32.54
CA THR A 15 14.65 21.89 31.45
C THR A 15 14.83 20.45 30.95
N LEU A 16 14.49 19.50 31.81
CA LEU A 16 14.35 18.11 31.43
C LEU A 16 13.25 18.00 30.36
N VAL A 17 13.67 17.81 29.12
CA VAL A 17 12.76 17.44 28.01
C VAL A 17 12.12 16.12 28.40
N LYS A 18 10.90 16.16 28.94
CA LYS A 18 10.11 14.96 29.22
C LYS A 18 9.56 14.43 27.91
N PHE A 19 10.19 13.42 27.34
CA PHE A 19 9.59 12.63 26.29
C PHE A 19 8.40 11.85 26.87
N ARG A 20 7.18 12.30 26.58
CA ARG A 20 5.99 11.49 26.81
C ARG A 20 5.87 10.55 25.61
N SER A 21 6.10 9.26 25.81
CA SER A 21 5.72 8.23 24.86
C SER A 21 4.19 8.25 24.75
N GLN A 22 3.67 8.95 23.74
CA GLN A 22 2.28 8.77 23.34
C GLN A 22 2.28 7.64 22.30
N PRO A 23 1.50 6.56 22.51
CA PRO A 23 1.33 5.55 21.49
C PRO A 23 0.69 6.22 20.27
N HIS A 24 1.48 6.45 19.24
CA HIS A 24 0.94 6.89 17.95
C HIS A 24 0.18 5.70 17.34
N PRO A 25 -1.09 5.89 16.97
CA PRO A 25 -1.81 4.84 16.27
C PRO A 25 -1.04 4.51 14.98
N ILE A 26 -0.75 3.22 14.79
CA ILE A 26 -0.12 2.74 13.55
C ILE A 26 -1.05 3.13 12.39
N PRO A 27 -0.56 3.87 11.37
CA PRO A 27 -1.35 4.18 10.18
C PRO A 27 -2.00 2.93 9.59
N ALA A 28 -3.21 3.05 9.04
CA ALA A 28 -3.95 1.90 8.53
C ALA A 28 -3.16 1.15 7.44
N ASP A 29 -2.50 1.88 6.56
CA ASP A 29 -1.65 1.37 5.47
C ASP A 29 -0.39 0.62 5.95
N ALA A 30 0.06 0.89 7.18
CA ALA A 30 1.17 0.18 7.82
C ALA A 30 0.70 -1.10 8.57
N ARG A 31 -0.61 -1.34 8.68
CA ARG A 31 -1.13 -2.55 9.31
C ARG A 31 -1.10 -3.72 8.33
N VAL A 32 -0.41 -4.80 8.70
CA VAL A 32 -0.23 -5.97 7.83
C VAL A 32 -1.57 -6.54 7.34
N ALA A 33 -2.58 -6.64 8.23
CA ALA A 33 -3.90 -7.15 7.87
C ALA A 33 -4.60 -6.28 6.82
N TYR A 34 -4.51 -4.95 6.95
CA TYR A 34 -5.07 -4.01 5.99
C TYR A 34 -4.35 -4.11 4.64
N LYS A 35 -3.02 -4.20 4.67
CA LYS A 35 -2.22 -4.37 3.45
C LYS A 35 -2.52 -5.70 2.75
N LEU A 36 -2.71 -6.78 3.51
CA LEU A 36 -3.11 -8.08 2.95
C LEU A 36 -4.51 -8.00 2.32
N ALA A 37 -5.44 -7.26 2.92
CA ALA A 37 -6.76 -7.01 2.33
C ALA A 37 -6.66 -6.21 1.02
N GLN A 38 -5.78 -5.19 0.94
CA GLN A 38 -5.51 -4.48 -0.31
C GLN A 38 -4.95 -5.41 -1.39
N VAL A 39 -3.99 -6.27 -1.04
CA VAL A 39 -3.44 -7.30 -1.96
C VAL A 39 -4.54 -8.21 -2.48
N ALA A 40 -5.40 -8.73 -1.59
CA ALA A 40 -6.49 -9.61 -1.97
C ALA A 40 -7.49 -8.92 -2.91
N LEU A 41 -7.88 -7.68 -2.63
CA LEU A 41 -8.77 -6.89 -3.49
C LEU A 41 -8.16 -6.62 -4.87
N VAL A 42 -6.89 -6.19 -4.92
CA VAL A 42 -6.20 -5.92 -6.18
C VAL A 42 -6.12 -7.18 -7.03
N LEU A 43 -5.64 -8.29 -6.46
CA LEU A 43 -5.53 -9.55 -7.20
C LEU A 43 -6.90 -10.08 -7.64
N ASN A 44 -7.95 -9.89 -6.83
CA ASN A 44 -9.31 -10.26 -7.20
C ASN A 44 -9.86 -9.44 -8.38
N ALA A 45 -9.40 -8.19 -8.54
CA ALA A 45 -9.75 -7.34 -9.69
C ALA A 45 -8.98 -7.73 -10.96
N PHE A 46 -7.85 -8.43 -10.85
CA PHE A 46 -7.09 -8.92 -11.98
C PHE A 46 -7.68 -10.22 -12.55
N ASN A 47 -7.58 -10.36 -13.88
CA ASN A 47 -7.98 -11.58 -14.57
C ASN A 47 -7.21 -12.78 -14.00
N LYS A 48 -7.92 -13.91 -13.79
CA LYS A 48 -7.38 -15.13 -13.18
C LYS A 48 -6.83 -14.93 -11.75
N HIS A 49 -7.23 -13.85 -11.06
CA HIS A 49 -6.77 -13.52 -9.72
C HIS A 49 -5.24 -13.47 -9.59
N SER A 50 -4.56 -13.01 -10.63
CA SER A 50 -3.11 -13.09 -10.77
C SER A 50 -2.54 -11.82 -11.40
N ALA A 51 -1.44 -11.30 -10.83
CA ALA A 51 -0.72 -10.16 -11.36
C ALA A 51 0.79 -10.33 -11.19
N THR A 52 1.56 -9.60 -12.01
CA THR A 52 3.00 -9.45 -11.74
C THR A 52 3.21 -8.62 -10.47
N ILE A 53 4.36 -8.81 -9.82
CA ILE A 53 4.68 -8.09 -8.59
C ILE A 53 4.74 -6.57 -8.82
N GLU A 54 5.19 -6.15 -10.00
CA GLU A 54 5.25 -4.74 -10.40
C GLU A 54 3.84 -4.14 -10.49
N ASN A 55 2.91 -4.85 -11.12
CA ASN A 55 1.52 -4.41 -11.24
C ASN A 55 0.82 -4.42 -9.87
N LEU A 56 1.10 -5.40 -9.03
CA LEU A 56 0.60 -5.45 -7.67
C LEU A 56 1.10 -4.24 -6.86
N HIS A 57 2.40 -3.91 -6.95
CA HIS A 57 2.96 -2.70 -6.33
C HIS A 57 2.29 -1.42 -6.83
N LEU A 58 2.09 -1.30 -8.15
CA LEU A 58 1.47 -0.14 -8.76
C LEU A 58 0.05 0.09 -8.21
N PHE A 59 -0.78 -0.95 -8.20
CA PHE A 59 -2.16 -0.82 -7.74
C PHE A 59 -2.26 -0.68 -6.22
N THR A 60 -1.47 -1.39 -5.42
CA THR A 60 -1.46 -1.20 -3.96
C THR A 60 -0.93 0.17 -3.56
N TRP A 61 0.05 0.73 -4.29
CA TRP A 61 0.50 2.12 -4.11
C TRP A 61 -0.62 3.13 -4.40
N SER A 62 -1.39 2.91 -5.47
CA SER A 62 -2.48 3.82 -5.83
C SER A 62 -3.61 3.87 -4.79
N LEU A 63 -3.74 2.82 -3.97
CA LEU A 63 -4.71 2.76 -2.87
C LEU A 63 -4.23 3.46 -1.58
N GLN A 64 -2.98 3.92 -1.50
CA GLN A 64 -2.44 4.51 -0.27
C GLN A 64 -2.96 5.94 0.00
N THR A 65 -3.13 6.72 -1.05
CA THR A 65 -3.60 8.10 -0.94
C THR A 65 -4.55 8.45 -2.08
N ARG A 66 -5.44 9.40 -1.84
CA ARG A 66 -6.32 9.93 -2.88
C ARG A 66 -5.53 10.42 -4.09
N ARG A 67 -4.41 11.13 -3.85
CA ARG A 67 -3.54 11.66 -4.92
C ARG A 67 -2.95 10.54 -5.78
N SER A 68 -2.43 9.48 -5.18
CA SER A 68 -1.88 8.35 -5.94
C SER A 68 -2.96 7.63 -6.77
N GLY A 69 -4.17 7.51 -6.24
CA GLY A 69 -5.31 6.98 -6.97
C GLY A 69 -5.70 7.84 -8.17
N GLU A 70 -5.83 9.14 -7.97
CA GLU A 70 -6.14 10.10 -9.05
C GLU A 70 -5.06 10.07 -10.15
N MET A 71 -3.78 9.94 -9.78
CA MET A 71 -2.67 9.82 -10.73
C MET A 71 -2.78 8.54 -11.57
N LEU A 72 -3.05 7.38 -10.95
CA LEU A 72 -3.23 6.13 -11.67
C LEU A 72 -4.46 6.18 -12.59
N ALA A 73 -5.59 6.71 -12.12
CA ALA A 73 -6.80 6.85 -12.91
C ALA A 73 -6.61 7.77 -14.12
N ALA A 74 -5.93 8.90 -13.96
CA ALA A 74 -5.58 9.81 -15.05
C ALA A 74 -4.68 9.13 -16.09
N TRP A 75 -3.65 8.42 -15.65
CA TRP A 75 -2.78 7.66 -16.55
C TRP A 75 -3.58 6.56 -17.27
N TRP A 76 -4.44 5.85 -16.57
CA TRP A 76 -5.29 4.80 -17.17
C TRP A 76 -6.22 5.34 -18.24
N SER A 77 -6.73 6.55 -18.07
CA SER A 77 -7.59 7.25 -19.05
C SER A 77 -6.83 7.85 -20.24
N GLY A 78 -5.50 7.73 -20.29
CA GLY A 78 -4.67 8.22 -21.40
C GLY A 78 -4.16 9.65 -21.24
N HIS A 79 -4.31 10.27 -20.06
CA HIS A 79 -3.67 11.54 -19.73
C HIS A 79 -2.17 11.31 -19.49
N ARG A 80 -1.32 12.14 -20.10
CA ARG A 80 0.14 11.98 -20.13
C ARG A 80 0.82 12.31 -18.80
N TYR A 81 0.68 11.48 -17.78
CA TYR A 81 1.41 11.65 -16.49
C TYR A 81 2.17 10.40 -16.06
N ALA A 82 2.53 9.51 -17.00
CA ALA A 82 3.27 8.29 -16.71
C ALA A 82 4.67 8.53 -16.12
N SER A 83 5.29 9.68 -16.37
CA SER A 83 6.65 9.98 -15.89
C SER A 83 6.76 10.19 -14.37
N THR A 84 5.64 10.29 -13.66
CA THR A 84 5.61 10.52 -12.20
C THR A 84 5.18 9.30 -11.38
N VAL A 85 4.83 8.19 -12.03
CA VAL A 85 4.57 6.93 -11.31
C VAL A 85 5.91 6.29 -10.95
N THR A 86 6.65 6.92 -10.06
CA THR A 86 7.88 6.37 -9.51
C THR A 86 7.50 5.25 -8.55
N GLN A 87 7.74 4.03 -8.96
CA GLN A 87 7.49 2.84 -8.18
C GLN A 87 8.37 2.86 -6.93
N ARG A 88 7.77 3.23 -5.79
CA ARG A 88 8.44 3.16 -4.49
C ARG A 88 8.22 1.77 -3.93
N SER A 89 9.30 1.13 -3.51
CA SER A 89 9.23 -0.11 -2.75
C SER A 89 8.44 0.11 -1.46
N ASP A 90 7.40 -0.69 -1.25
CA ASP A 90 6.59 -0.68 -0.02
C ASP A 90 6.99 -1.89 0.85
N PRO A 91 7.75 -1.68 1.95
CA PRO A 91 8.18 -2.78 2.81
C PRO A 91 7.00 -3.49 3.48
N HIS A 92 5.87 -2.80 3.71
CA HIS A 92 4.68 -3.41 4.30
C HIS A 92 4.00 -4.38 3.34
N LEU A 93 4.10 -4.15 2.02
CA LEU A 93 3.61 -5.08 1.01
C LEU A 93 4.37 -6.41 1.07
N SER A 94 5.70 -6.37 1.19
CA SER A 94 6.52 -7.58 1.32
C SER A 94 6.15 -8.39 2.56
N ILE A 95 5.91 -7.73 3.69
CA ILE A 95 5.46 -8.38 4.92
C ILE A 95 4.08 -9.01 4.72
N ALA A 96 3.14 -8.29 4.12
CA ALA A 96 1.80 -8.79 3.85
C ALA A 96 1.81 -10.00 2.90
N LEU A 97 2.63 -9.97 1.85
CA LEU A 97 2.80 -11.11 0.94
C LEU A 97 3.37 -12.33 1.65
N ASN A 98 4.37 -12.16 2.52
CA ASN A 98 4.91 -13.27 3.32
C ASN A 98 3.85 -13.88 4.23
N VAL A 99 3.03 -13.06 4.88
CA VAL A 99 1.90 -13.56 5.69
C VAL A 99 0.88 -14.29 4.82
N GLY A 100 0.57 -13.76 3.63
CA GLY A 100 -0.33 -14.39 2.65
C GLY A 100 0.19 -15.75 2.17
N LEU A 101 1.50 -15.87 1.91
CA LEU A 101 2.16 -17.13 1.54
C LEU A 101 2.08 -18.17 2.66
N ILE A 102 2.45 -17.78 3.89
CA ILE A 102 2.41 -18.67 5.06
C ILE A 102 0.99 -19.18 5.32
N ARG A 103 -0.02 -18.35 5.09
CA ARG A 103 -1.44 -18.71 5.27
C ARG A 103 -2.06 -19.42 4.06
N GLY A 104 -1.30 -19.69 3.01
CA GLY A 104 -1.80 -20.30 1.77
C GLY A 104 -2.84 -19.45 1.03
N MET A 105 -2.87 -18.14 1.25
CA MET A 105 -3.80 -17.22 0.59
C MET A 105 -3.30 -16.80 -0.79
N VAL A 106 -2.00 -16.78 -0.98
CA VAL A 106 -1.34 -16.45 -2.24
C VAL A 106 -0.23 -17.45 -2.54
N THR A 107 0.09 -17.59 -3.83
CA THR A 107 1.28 -18.32 -4.31
C THR A 107 2.12 -17.41 -5.18
N VAL A 108 3.41 -17.76 -5.27
CA VAL A 108 4.38 -17.09 -6.13
C VAL A 108 4.77 -18.03 -7.26
N SER A 109 4.73 -17.57 -8.50
CA SER A 109 5.05 -18.34 -9.69
C SER A 109 5.70 -17.47 -10.77
N GLY A 110 5.97 -18.05 -11.93
CA GLY A 110 6.55 -17.36 -13.08
C GLY A 110 8.08 -17.35 -13.08
N ALA A 111 8.65 -16.94 -14.21
CA ALA A 111 10.09 -16.73 -14.32
C ALA A 111 10.54 -15.70 -13.28
N ASN A 112 11.57 -16.01 -12.52
CA ASN A 112 12.09 -15.18 -11.43
C ASN A 112 11.09 -14.91 -10.30
N SER A 113 10.08 -15.76 -10.09
CA SER A 113 9.09 -15.61 -9.00
C SER A 113 8.40 -14.24 -8.99
N ASN A 114 8.07 -13.72 -10.17
CA ASN A 114 7.55 -12.36 -10.33
C ASN A 114 6.02 -12.29 -10.43
N ARG A 115 5.31 -13.40 -10.26
CA ARG A 115 3.85 -13.46 -10.36
C ARG A 115 3.22 -13.92 -9.06
N ILE A 116 2.24 -13.16 -8.60
CA ILE A 116 1.46 -13.46 -7.40
C ILE A 116 0.06 -13.87 -7.84
N THR A 117 -0.43 -14.97 -7.30
CA THR A 117 -1.77 -15.49 -7.59
C THR A 117 -2.52 -15.74 -6.29
N LEU A 118 -3.83 -15.38 -6.23
CA LEU A 118 -4.68 -15.77 -5.11
C LEU A 118 -5.00 -17.26 -5.21
N GLU A 119 -4.86 -17.94 -4.10
CA GLU A 119 -5.38 -19.27 -3.85
C GLU A 119 -6.81 -19.22 -3.29
N GLN A 120 -7.47 -20.36 -3.19
CA GLN A 120 -8.87 -20.42 -2.75
C GLN A 120 -9.14 -19.68 -1.42
N PRO A 121 -8.30 -19.78 -0.35
CA PRO A 121 -8.51 -19.00 0.85
C PRO A 121 -8.41 -17.48 0.62
N GLY A 122 -7.50 -17.04 -0.25
CA GLY A 122 -7.35 -15.63 -0.63
C GLY A 122 -8.54 -15.12 -1.44
N ILE A 123 -9.08 -15.92 -2.34
CA ILE A 123 -10.29 -15.59 -3.12
C ILE A 123 -11.49 -15.42 -2.18
N LEU A 124 -11.70 -16.36 -1.26
CA LEU A 124 -12.79 -16.27 -0.28
C LEU A 124 -12.64 -15.02 0.61
N PHE A 125 -11.43 -14.72 1.05
CA PHE A 125 -11.16 -13.51 1.82
C PHE A 125 -11.49 -12.23 1.03
N ALA A 126 -11.07 -12.15 -0.24
CA ALA A 126 -11.40 -11.02 -1.11
C ALA A 126 -12.91 -10.88 -1.33
N GLN A 127 -13.62 -12.00 -1.51
CA GLN A 127 -15.08 -12.02 -1.65
C GLN A 127 -15.79 -11.53 -0.38
N GLN A 128 -15.33 -11.92 0.81
CA GLN A 128 -15.87 -11.43 2.08
C GLN A 128 -15.71 -9.93 2.22
N ILE A 129 -14.52 -9.38 1.88
CA ILE A 129 -14.31 -7.93 1.89
C ILE A 129 -15.22 -7.24 0.87
N THR A 130 -15.40 -7.83 -0.30
CA THR A 130 -16.23 -7.25 -1.37
C THR A 130 -17.71 -7.22 -0.97
N ALA A 131 -18.18 -8.25 -0.28
CA ALA A 131 -19.57 -8.38 0.16
C ALA A 131 -19.92 -7.48 1.35
N ASP A 132 -18.95 -7.01 2.12
CA ASP A 132 -19.17 -6.09 3.24
C ASP A 132 -19.21 -4.65 2.74
N ASP A 133 -20.37 -4.01 2.78
CA ASP A 133 -20.59 -2.66 2.26
C ASP A 133 -19.85 -1.57 3.08
N GLY A 134 -19.48 -1.86 4.32
CA GLY A 134 -18.78 -0.92 5.20
C GLY A 134 -17.25 -1.01 5.13
N LEU A 135 -16.72 -2.10 4.60
CA LEU A 135 -15.29 -2.37 4.61
C LEU A 135 -14.61 -1.95 3.30
N MET A 136 -13.52 -1.18 3.39
CA MET A 136 -12.67 -0.78 2.26
C MET A 136 -13.46 -0.19 1.06
N VAL A 137 -14.44 0.64 1.37
CA VAL A 137 -15.37 1.21 0.36
C VAL A 137 -14.63 2.04 -0.69
N ALA A 138 -13.67 2.86 -0.26
CA ALA A 138 -12.90 3.71 -1.15
C ALA A 138 -12.05 2.88 -2.13
N GLU A 139 -11.40 1.83 -1.63
CA GLU A 139 -10.57 0.92 -2.42
C GLU A 139 -11.40 0.13 -3.42
N LYS A 140 -12.54 -0.39 -3.00
CA LYS A 140 -13.49 -1.09 -3.89
C LYS A 140 -13.97 -0.18 -5.01
N ASN A 141 -14.45 1.00 -4.68
CA ASN A 141 -14.92 1.97 -5.66
C ASN A 141 -13.82 2.39 -6.63
N PHE A 142 -12.60 2.55 -6.13
CA PHE A 142 -11.44 2.85 -6.98
C PHE A 142 -11.15 1.71 -7.95
N LEU A 143 -11.09 0.46 -7.48
CA LEU A 143 -10.78 -0.69 -8.33
C LEU A 143 -11.88 -0.98 -9.36
N HIS A 144 -13.15 -0.67 -9.05
CA HIS A 144 -14.27 -0.79 -10.00
C HIS A 144 -14.15 0.10 -11.24
N GLN A 145 -13.35 1.17 -11.19
CA GLN A 145 -13.11 2.04 -12.35
C GLN A 145 -12.30 1.34 -13.45
N PHE A 146 -11.60 0.26 -13.11
CA PHE A 146 -10.73 -0.46 -14.03
C PHE A 146 -11.43 -1.74 -14.53
N ASN A 147 -12.06 -1.67 -15.70
CA ASN A 147 -12.63 -2.85 -16.35
C ASN A 147 -11.52 -3.81 -16.80
N LYS A 148 -11.65 -5.09 -16.44
CA LYS A 148 -10.79 -6.20 -16.92
C LYS A 148 -9.29 -5.94 -16.75
N LEU A 149 -8.86 -5.75 -15.51
CA LEU A 149 -7.43 -5.65 -15.19
C LEU A 149 -6.71 -6.94 -15.62
N SER A 150 -5.60 -6.76 -16.32
CA SER A 150 -4.66 -7.83 -16.65
C SER A 150 -3.28 -7.25 -16.89
N ASP A 151 -2.23 -8.05 -16.70
CA ASP A 151 -0.86 -7.60 -16.99
C ASP A 151 -0.71 -7.10 -18.43
N ALA A 152 -1.35 -7.77 -19.40
CA ALA A 152 -1.34 -7.34 -20.79
C ALA A 152 -2.03 -5.98 -21.01
N ALA A 153 -3.09 -5.67 -20.24
CA ALA A 153 -3.76 -4.38 -20.34
C ALA A 153 -2.85 -3.27 -19.77
N VAL A 154 -2.18 -3.52 -18.65
CA VAL A 154 -1.22 -2.58 -18.03
C VAL A 154 -0.04 -2.36 -18.96
N SER A 155 0.59 -3.43 -19.48
CA SER A 155 1.74 -3.34 -20.39
C SER A 155 1.42 -2.56 -21.66
N ARG A 156 0.25 -2.77 -22.26
CA ARG A 156 -0.19 -1.98 -23.43
C ARG A 156 -0.33 -0.49 -23.12
N ARG A 157 -0.74 -0.15 -21.92
CA ARG A 157 -0.83 1.25 -21.49
C ARG A 157 0.53 1.87 -21.26
N LEU A 158 1.46 1.14 -20.65
CA LEU A 158 2.84 1.56 -20.47
C LEU A 158 3.52 1.84 -21.82
N ALA A 159 3.36 0.95 -22.80
CA ALA A 159 3.91 1.10 -24.14
C ALA A 159 3.36 2.33 -24.92
N ARG A 160 2.14 2.78 -24.61
CA ARG A 160 1.53 3.98 -25.23
C ARG A 160 1.97 5.28 -24.56
N SER A 161 2.56 5.19 -23.38
CA SER A 161 2.96 6.34 -22.55
C SER A 161 4.46 6.63 -22.64
N ALA A 162 5.24 5.73 -23.27
CA ALA A 162 6.65 5.89 -23.57
C ALA A 162 6.84 6.62 -24.91
#